data_95791b0d80d2e087c614fc8679cd9d8c
#
_entry.id   95791b0d80d2e087c614fc8679cd9d8c
#
_cell.length_a   1.000
_cell.length_b   1.000
_cell.length_c   1.000
_cell.angle_alpha   90.00
_cell.angle_beta   90.00
_cell.angle_gamma   90.00
#
_symmetry.space_group_name_H-M   'P 1'
#
loop_
_entity.id
_entity.type
_entity.pdbx_description
1 polymer ?
#
loop_
_entity_poly.entity_id
_entity_poly.type
_entity_poly.pdbx_seq_one_letter_code
_entity_poly.pdbx_strand_id
1 'polypeptide(L)'
;DELRRQLIELGVPFLSNSDSEVATKLIGYFTQRTGHLREGIRKTMELVRGGYAMTLINEQALYAFRDPHGIRPLVLGKLVDEGLDQADAASVSQLPSQDDAATADAATHVTRAGGWVVASETCALDIVGAEYVRDVRPGEILRISAEGLVSEQGVPAAEEPANCIFEQVYFARPDSIMNGKSVYACRYDMG
;
A
#
# COMPACT_ATOMS: atom_id res chain seq x y z
N ASP A 1 18.77 1.53 -12.11
CA ASP A 1 19.62 2.11 -13.18
C ASP A 1 19.12 1.81 -14.60
N GLU A 2 18.71 0.58 -14.91
CA GLU A 2 18.24 0.19 -16.24
C GLU A 2 16.98 0.98 -16.66
N LEU A 3 15.94 0.97 -15.81
CA LEU A 3 14.69 1.71 -16.10
C LEU A 3 14.90 3.22 -16.25
N ARG A 4 15.81 3.78 -15.46
CA ARG A 4 16.20 5.20 -15.61
C ARG A 4 16.80 5.49 -16.98
N ARG A 5 17.73 4.64 -17.43
CA ARG A 5 18.38 4.78 -18.73
C ARG A 5 17.37 4.71 -19.87
N GLN A 6 16.46 3.72 -19.83
CA GLN A 6 15.38 3.58 -20.81
C GLN A 6 14.47 4.81 -20.87
N LEU A 7 14.11 5.37 -19.71
CA LEU A 7 13.30 6.60 -19.66
C LEU A 7 14.03 7.81 -20.24
N ILE A 8 15.35 7.95 -19.99
CA ILE A 8 16.17 9.00 -20.58
C ILE A 8 16.21 8.87 -22.11
N GLU A 9 16.39 7.67 -22.64
CA GLU A 9 16.35 7.40 -24.09
C GLU A 9 14.99 7.75 -24.71
N LEU A 10 13.92 7.66 -23.93
CA LEU A 10 12.56 8.08 -24.31
C LEU A 10 12.32 9.59 -24.12
N GLY A 11 13.34 10.35 -23.73
CA GLY A 11 13.28 11.81 -23.57
C GLY A 11 12.69 12.27 -22.24
N VAL A 12 12.57 11.40 -21.24
CA VAL A 12 12.07 11.77 -19.92
C VAL A 12 13.19 12.40 -19.08
N PRO A 13 13.07 13.67 -18.67
CA PRO A 13 14.10 14.32 -17.86
C PRO A 13 14.06 13.86 -16.39
N PHE A 14 15.24 13.81 -15.77
CA PHE A 14 15.43 13.53 -14.35
C PHE A 14 16.10 14.70 -13.64
N LEU A 15 15.69 14.97 -12.40
CA LEU A 15 16.22 16.04 -11.56
C LEU A 15 17.06 15.51 -10.40
N SER A 16 16.94 14.24 -10.05
CA SER A 16 17.66 13.60 -8.94
C SER A 16 18.15 12.20 -9.33
N ASN A 17 18.89 11.58 -8.42
CA ASN A 17 19.30 10.18 -8.52
C ASN A 17 18.42 9.23 -7.70
N SER A 18 17.26 9.71 -7.20
CA SER A 18 16.35 8.92 -6.37
C SER A 18 15.63 7.85 -7.19
N ASP A 19 15.49 6.65 -6.60
CA ASP A 19 14.68 5.57 -7.17
C ASP A 19 13.18 5.94 -7.18
N SER A 20 12.73 6.75 -6.22
CA SER A 20 11.37 7.25 -6.16
C SER A 20 11.03 8.11 -7.38
N GLU A 21 11.99 8.90 -7.89
CA GLU A 21 11.78 9.66 -9.12
C GLU A 21 11.61 8.73 -10.33
N VAL A 22 12.37 7.63 -10.40
CA VAL A 22 12.19 6.64 -11.47
C VAL A 22 10.78 6.06 -11.45
N ALA A 23 10.30 5.64 -10.28
CA ALA A 23 8.94 5.12 -10.13
C ALA A 23 7.88 6.15 -10.53
N THR A 24 8.02 7.40 -10.07
CA THR A 24 7.09 8.50 -10.41
C THR A 24 7.08 8.78 -11.92
N LYS A 25 8.25 8.81 -12.56
CA LYS A 25 8.37 9.03 -14.01
C LYS A 25 7.78 7.87 -14.82
N LEU A 26 7.96 6.62 -14.38
CA LEU A 26 7.32 5.46 -14.99
C LEU A 26 5.79 5.54 -14.90
N ILE A 27 5.25 5.85 -13.72
CA ILE A 27 3.80 6.02 -13.53
C ILE A 27 3.28 7.10 -14.49
N GLY A 28 3.94 8.27 -14.53
CA GLY A 28 3.56 9.36 -15.43
C GLY A 28 3.60 8.95 -16.91
N TYR A 29 4.67 8.29 -17.33
CA TYR A 29 4.87 7.80 -18.69
C TYR A 29 3.75 6.83 -19.13
N PHE A 30 3.43 5.84 -18.29
CA PHE A 30 2.36 4.91 -18.60
C PHE A 30 0.98 5.52 -18.49
N THR A 31 0.75 6.46 -17.55
CA THR A 31 -0.51 7.18 -17.43
C THR A 31 -0.82 7.97 -18.69
N GLN A 32 0.16 8.66 -19.27
CA GLN A 32 -0.01 9.39 -20.53
C GLN A 32 -0.38 8.47 -21.69
N ARG A 33 0.14 7.24 -21.72
CA ARG A 33 -0.12 6.26 -22.79
C ARG A 33 -1.43 5.52 -22.65
N THR A 34 -1.86 5.28 -21.44
CA THR A 34 -3.08 4.50 -21.15
C THR A 34 -4.31 5.38 -20.91
N GLY A 35 -4.10 6.66 -20.60
CA GLY A 35 -5.15 7.58 -20.18
C GLY A 35 -5.60 7.41 -18.73
N HIS A 36 -5.07 6.43 -17.99
CA HIS A 36 -5.54 6.08 -16.66
C HIS A 36 -4.38 5.91 -15.67
N LEU A 37 -4.40 6.70 -14.57
CA LEU A 37 -3.38 6.64 -13.54
C LEU A 37 -3.25 5.25 -12.89
N ARG A 38 -4.37 4.57 -12.66
CA ARG A 38 -4.38 3.20 -12.14
C ARG A 38 -3.56 2.24 -13.02
N GLU A 39 -3.76 2.28 -14.33
CA GLU A 39 -3.00 1.48 -15.28
C GLU A 39 -1.52 1.89 -15.31
N GLY A 40 -1.23 3.17 -15.12
CA GLY A 40 0.13 3.68 -14.97
C GLY A 40 0.83 3.06 -13.77
N ILE A 41 0.15 3.00 -12.62
CA ILE A 41 0.64 2.34 -11.40
C ILE A 41 0.87 0.85 -11.66
N ARG A 42 -0.15 0.13 -12.18
CA ARG A 42 -0.07 -1.31 -12.45
C ARG A 42 1.11 -1.68 -13.36
N LYS A 43 1.27 -0.99 -14.47
CA LYS A 43 2.40 -1.20 -15.39
C LYS A 43 3.75 -0.90 -14.76
N THR A 44 3.80 0.08 -13.87
CA THR A 44 5.02 0.38 -13.11
C THR A 44 5.34 -0.76 -12.14
N MET A 45 4.34 -1.29 -11.43
CA MET A 45 4.51 -2.43 -10.51
C MET A 45 5.00 -3.70 -11.24
N GLU A 46 4.63 -3.92 -12.50
CA GLU A 46 5.11 -5.02 -13.33
C GLU A 46 6.61 -4.93 -13.63
N LEU A 47 7.16 -3.72 -13.70
CA LEU A 47 8.54 -3.47 -14.10
C LEU A 47 9.49 -3.26 -12.93
N VAL A 48 9.00 -2.62 -11.85
CA VAL A 48 9.84 -2.32 -10.68
C VAL A 48 10.08 -3.59 -9.89
N ARG A 49 11.36 -3.87 -9.60
CA ARG A 49 11.79 -5.01 -8.81
C ARG A 49 12.31 -4.54 -7.46
N GLY A 50 12.10 -5.37 -6.44
CA GLY A 50 12.51 -5.10 -5.07
C GLY A 50 11.35 -4.71 -4.16
N GLY A 51 11.65 -4.37 -2.90
CA GLY A 51 10.65 -4.00 -1.91
C GLY A 51 10.27 -2.53 -2.02
N TYR A 52 8.98 -2.26 -2.10
CA TYR A 52 8.44 -0.90 -2.04
C TYR A 52 7.06 -0.86 -1.40
N ALA A 53 6.78 0.24 -0.75
CA ALA A 53 5.45 0.66 -0.32
C ALA A 53 5.33 2.14 -0.70
N MET A 54 4.36 2.47 -1.51
CA MET A 54 4.24 3.81 -2.08
C MET A 54 2.83 4.35 -1.91
N THR A 55 2.76 5.67 -1.71
CA THR A 55 1.52 6.43 -1.78
C THR A 55 1.65 7.50 -2.86
N LEU A 56 0.56 7.75 -3.57
CA LEU A 56 0.46 8.77 -4.59
C LEU A 56 -0.89 9.47 -4.45
N ILE A 57 -0.90 10.78 -4.53
CA ILE A 57 -2.12 11.58 -4.46
C ILE A 57 -2.27 12.42 -5.73
N ASN A 58 -3.49 12.51 -6.22
CA ASN A 58 -3.92 13.47 -7.23
C ASN A 58 -5.17 14.20 -6.75
N GLU A 59 -5.76 15.05 -7.59
CA GLU A 59 -6.97 15.83 -7.27
C GLU A 59 -8.21 14.98 -6.93
N GLN A 60 -8.25 13.72 -7.33
CA GLN A 60 -9.42 12.84 -7.25
C GLN A 60 -9.30 11.76 -6.18
N ALA A 61 -8.08 11.29 -5.90
CA ALA A 61 -7.87 10.13 -5.04
C ALA A 61 -6.45 10.06 -4.47
N LEU A 62 -6.33 9.32 -3.36
CA LEU A 62 -5.09 8.78 -2.87
C LEU A 62 -4.98 7.33 -3.34
N TYR A 63 -3.83 6.97 -3.85
CA TYR A 63 -3.46 5.60 -4.19
C TYR A 63 -2.39 5.12 -3.21
N ALA A 64 -2.50 3.86 -2.79
CA ALA A 64 -1.46 3.19 -2.01
C ALA A 64 -1.22 1.81 -2.62
N PHE A 65 0.04 1.42 -2.79
CA PHE A 65 0.38 0.15 -3.41
C PHE A 65 1.67 -0.44 -2.85
N ARG A 66 1.70 -1.76 -2.79
CA ARG A 66 2.76 -2.53 -2.14
C ARG A 66 3.40 -3.51 -3.11
N ASP A 67 4.69 -3.75 -2.94
CA ASP A 67 5.43 -4.72 -3.75
C ASP A 67 4.82 -6.13 -3.70
N PRO A 68 5.01 -6.95 -4.76
CA PRO A 68 4.39 -8.27 -4.87
C PRO A 68 4.88 -9.29 -3.84
N HIS A 69 6.02 -9.06 -3.18
CA HIS A 69 6.53 -9.92 -2.11
C HIS A 69 6.11 -9.44 -0.71
N GLY A 70 5.60 -8.19 -0.59
CA GLY A 70 5.27 -7.59 0.69
C GLY A 70 6.48 -7.28 1.56
N ILE A 71 7.65 -7.00 0.94
CA ILE A 71 8.90 -6.74 1.67
C ILE A 71 8.78 -5.51 2.55
N ARG A 72 8.19 -4.40 2.02
CA ARG A 72 8.01 -3.17 2.80
C ARG A 72 6.63 -3.16 3.44
N PRO A 73 6.53 -2.76 4.71
CA PRO A 73 5.25 -2.69 5.40
C PRO A 73 4.37 -1.55 4.84
N LEU A 74 3.07 -1.79 4.82
CA LEU A 74 2.05 -0.80 4.50
C LEU A 74 0.75 -1.24 5.12
N VAL A 75 0.16 -0.39 5.95
CA VAL A 75 -1.07 -0.68 6.70
C VAL A 75 -2.19 0.29 6.34
N LEU A 76 -3.40 -0.20 6.40
CA LEU A 76 -4.63 0.55 6.22
C LEU A 76 -5.32 0.71 7.56
N GLY A 77 -5.69 1.94 7.89
CA GLY A 77 -6.48 2.29 9.06
C GLY A 77 -7.72 3.10 8.67
N LYS A 78 -8.67 3.16 9.57
CA LYS A 78 -9.90 3.96 9.45
C LYS A 78 -10.00 4.94 10.61
N LEU A 79 -10.22 6.21 10.32
CA LEU A 79 -10.58 7.20 11.36
C LEU A 79 -11.97 6.87 11.88
N VAL A 80 -12.09 6.75 13.19
CA VAL A 80 -13.37 6.55 13.87
C VAL A 80 -14.00 7.91 14.07
N ASP A 81 -15.14 8.15 13.47
CA ASP A 81 -15.96 9.32 13.77
C ASP A 81 -16.79 8.99 15.00
N GLU A 82 -16.51 9.62 16.14
CA GLU A 82 -17.24 9.40 17.42
C GLU A 82 -18.75 9.70 17.34
N GLY A 83 -19.25 10.10 16.18
CA GLY A 83 -20.64 10.49 15.93
C GLY A 83 -21.41 9.66 14.92
N LEU A 84 -20.86 8.59 14.32
CA LEU A 84 -21.54 7.81 13.28
C LEU A 84 -21.80 6.36 13.72
N ASP A 85 -23.03 5.92 13.43
CA ASP A 85 -23.66 4.69 13.89
C ASP A 85 -22.88 3.38 13.63
N GLN A 86 -23.11 2.40 14.52
CA GLN A 86 -22.59 1.02 14.51
C GLN A 86 -22.84 0.24 13.19
N ALA A 87 -23.66 0.76 12.27
CA ALA A 87 -23.92 0.12 10.97
C ALA A 87 -22.69 0.11 10.03
N ASP A 88 -21.77 1.05 10.20
CA ASP A 88 -20.58 1.16 9.35
C ASP A 88 -19.42 0.26 9.76
N ALA A 89 -19.36 -0.15 11.04
CA ALA A 89 -18.37 -1.12 11.51
C ALA A 89 -18.53 -2.50 10.85
N ALA A 90 -19.77 -2.88 10.52
CA ALA A 90 -20.06 -4.16 9.87
C ALA A 90 -19.55 -4.23 8.41
N SER A 91 -19.46 -3.10 7.71
CA SER A 91 -18.96 -3.07 6.33
C SER A 91 -17.43 -3.18 6.25
N VAL A 92 -16.71 -2.83 7.31
CA VAL A 92 -15.24 -2.98 7.39
C VAL A 92 -14.85 -4.45 7.59
N SER A 93 -15.67 -5.22 8.32
CA SER A 93 -15.43 -6.65 8.53
C SER A 93 -15.60 -7.51 7.27
N GLN A 94 -16.17 -6.95 6.20
CA GLN A 94 -16.33 -7.62 4.90
C GLN A 94 -15.13 -7.43 3.95
N LEU A 95 -14.12 -6.65 4.35
CA LEU A 95 -12.86 -6.63 3.61
C LEU A 95 -12.21 -8.02 3.69
N PRO A 96 -11.79 -8.60 2.55
CA PRO A 96 -11.16 -9.93 2.56
C PRO A 96 -9.95 -9.93 3.48
N SER A 97 -9.89 -10.89 4.40
CA SER A 97 -8.74 -11.12 5.27
C SER A 97 -7.53 -11.59 4.47
N GLN A 98 -6.35 -11.59 5.09
CA GLN A 98 -5.13 -12.09 4.43
C GLN A 98 -5.25 -13.55 3.95
N ASP A 99 -6.14 -14.34 4.59
CA ASP A 99 -6.33 -15.76 4.29
C ASP A 99 -7.26 -16.00 3.08
N ASP A 100 -8.01 -15.00 2.63
CA ASP A 100 -9.00 -15.12 1.54
C ASP A 100 -8.42 -14.83 0.14
N ALA A 101 -7.12 -15.00 -0.06
CA ALA A 101 -6.37 -14.60 -1.26
C ALA A 101 -6.81 -15.31 -2.58
N ALA A 102 -7.75 -16.25 -2.54
CA ALA A 102 -8.09 -17.11 -3.68
C ALA A 102 -9.18 -16.55 -4.63
N THR A 103 -9.83 -15.42 -4.32
CA THR A 103 -10.99 -14.90 -5.10
C THR A 103 -10.91 -13.44 -5.52
N ALA A 104 -9.71 -12.88 -5.69
CA ALA A 104 -9.46 -11.45 -5.75
C ALA A 104 -9.48 -10.83 -7.16
N ASP A 105 -10.42 -11.19 -8.03
CA ASP A 105 -10.56 -10.55 -9.36
C ASP A 105 -11.69 -9.48 -9.42
N ALA A 106 -12.41 -9.26 -8.33
CA ALA A 106 -13.45 -8.24 -8.23
C ALA A 106 -12.98 -7.08 -7.33
N ALA A 107 -13.00 -5.86 -7.86
CA ALA A 107 -12.76 -4.66 -7.06
C ALA A 107 -13.80 -4.59 -5.93
N THR A 108 -13.35 -4.61 -4.68
CA THR A 108 -14.23 -4.49 -3.52
C THR A 108 -14.44 -3.02 -3.19
N HIS A 109 -15.69 -2.56 -3.26
CA HIS A 109 -16.10 -1.23 -2.86
C HIS A 109 -16.56 -1.23 -1.41
N VAL A 110 -15.91 -0.42 -0.57
CA VAL A 110 -16.32 -0.20 0.82
C VAL A 110 -16.75 1.25 1.02
N THR A 111 -17.92 1.41 1.59
CA THR A 111 -18.64 2.68 1.71
C THR A 111 -18.10 3.63 2.82
N ARG A 112 -18.56 4.74 2.83
CA ARG A 112 -18.44 6.16 2.96
C ARG A 112 -18.50 6.73 4.40
N ALA A 113 -18.05 6.14 5.46
CA ALA A 113 -18.00 6.83 6.75
C ALA A 113 -16.61 6.80 7.38
N GLY A 114 -16.12 7.96 7.79
CA GLY A 114 -14.80 8.15 8.35
C GLY A 114 -13.70 8.28 7.27
N GLY A 115 -12.58 8.90 7.64
CA GLY A 115 -11.39 9.02 6.80
C GLY A 115 -10.60 7.71 6.76
N TRP A 116 -9.91 7.46 5.66
CA TRP A 116 -8.95 6.36 5.55
C TRP A 116 -7.54 6.87 5.78
N VAL A 117 -6.74 6.09 6.45
CA VAL A 117 -5.33 6.37 6.72
C VAL A 117 -4.48 5.25 6.17
N VAL A 118 -3.40 5.60 5.49
CA VAL A 118 -2.38 4.65 5.05
C VAL A 118 -1.06 5.03 5.69
N ALA A 119 -0.39 4.07 6.30
CA ALA A 119 0.88 4.27 6.98
C ALA A 119 1.82 3.08 6.78
N SER A 120 3.10 3.27 7.06
CA SER A 120 4.07 2.17 7.05
C SER A 120 3.96 1.29 8.29
N GLU A 121 3.46 1.82 9.41
CA GLU A 121 3.42 1.15 10.72
C GLU A 121 2.12 1.44 11.46
N THR A 122 1.67 0.50 12.31
CA THR A 122 0.44 0.64 13.10
C THR A 122 0.54 1.75 14.15
N CYS A 123 1.72 1.99 14.72
CA CYS A 123 1.91 3.09 15.67
C CYS A 123 1.58 4.48 15.09
N ALA A 124 1.69 4.65 13.78
CA ALA A 124 1.27 5.89 13.12
C ALA A 124 -0.26 6.03 13.06
N LEU A 125 -1.00 4.93 13.03
CA LEU A 125 -2.46 4.94 13.12
C LEU A 125 -2.90 5.38 14.52
N ASP A 126 -2.25 4.86 15.56
CA ASP A 126 -2.54 5.21 16.96
C ASP A 126 -2.38 6.72 17.21
N ILE A 127 -1.34 7.34 16.64
CA ILE A 127 -1.08 8.78 16.79
C ILE A 127 -2.21 9.63 16.21
N VAL A 128 -2.83 9.21 15.13
CA VAL A 128 -3.92 9.95 14.47
C VAL A 128 -5.31 9.48 14.89
N GLY A 129 -5.41 8.56 15.85
CA GLY A 129 -6.67 8.01 16.32
C GLY A 129 -7.40 7.16 15.29
N ALA A 130 -6.66 6.49 14.41
CA ALA A 130 -7.22 5.58 13.42
C ALA A 130 -7.15 4.13 13.91
N GLU A 131 -8.23 3.39 13.73
CA GLU A 131 -8.26 1.96 13.99
C GLU A 131 -7.55 1.19 12.86
N TYR A 132 -6.73 0.23 13.23
CA TYR A 132 -6.11 -0.68 12.27
C TYR A 132 -7.17 -1.57 11.62
N VAL A 133 -7.19 -1.59 10.31
CA VAL A 133 -8.09 -2.44 9.52
C VAL A 133 -7.36 -3.71 9.07
N ARG A 134 -6.27 -3.53 8.32
CA ARG A 134 -5.41 -4.63 7.85
C ARG A 134 -4.12 -4.13 7.21
N ASP A 135 -3.22 -5.05 6.95
CA ASP A 135 -2.10 -4.80 6.05
C ASP A 135 -2.58 -4.65 4.60
N VAL A 136 -1.90 -3.81 3.81
CA VAL A 136 -2.04 -3.80 2.36
C VAL A 136 -1.38 -5.07 1.83
N ARG A 137 -2.13 -5.84 1.02
CA ARG A 137 -1.65 -7.14 0.52
C ARG A 137 -0.48 -6.97 -0.46
N PRO A 138 0.40 -7.97 -0.57
CA PRO A 138 1.41 -7.99 -1.61
C PRO A 138 0.81 -7.83 -3.01
N GLY A 139 1.33 -6.89 -3.78
CA GLY A 139 0.86 -6.59 -5.14
C GLY A 139 -0.46 -5.84 -5.24
N GLU A 140 -1.05 -5.43 -4.12
CA GLU A 140 -2.32 -4.71 -4.07
C GLU A 140 -2.17 -3.23 -4.40
N ILE A 141 -3.21 -2.67 -5.02
CA ILE A 141 -3.43 -1.23 -5.20
C ILE A 141 -4.71 -0.84 -4.47
N LEU A 142 -4.62 0.11 -3.56
CA LEU A 142 -5.75 0.79 -2.94
C LEU A 142 -5.99 2.12 -3.64
N ARG A 143 -7.25 2.45 -3.92
CA ARG A 143 -7.70 3.77 -4.33
C ARG A 143 -8.68 4.30 -3.29
N ILE A 144 -8.35 5.41 -2.69
CA ILE A 144 -9.18 6.11 -1.69
C ILE A 144 -9.65 7.42 -2.29
N SER A 145 -10.95 7.62 -2.40
CA SER A 145 -11.56 8.81 -3.00
C SER A 145 -12.79 9.24 -2.21
N ALA A 146 -13.45 10.31 -2.65
CA ALA A 146 -14.73 10.73 -2.08
C ALA A 146 -15.85 9.68 -2.22
N GLU A 147 -15.70 8.75 -3.16
CA GLU A 147 -16.62 7.63 -3.40
C GLU A 147 -16.39 6.45 -2.44
N GLY A 148 -15.24 6.44 -1.74
CA GLY A 148 -14.84 5.40 -0.81
C GLY A 148 -13.49 4.76 -1.15
N LEU A 149 -13.26 3.58 -0.57
CA LEU A 149 -12.08 2.74 -0.79
C LEU A 149 -12.38 1.68 -1.85
N VAL A 150 -11.49 1.56 -2.80
CA VAL A 150 -11.45 0.46 -3.78
C VAL A 150 -10.13 -0.27 -3.63
N SER A 151 -10.20 -1.58 -3.50
CA SER A 151 -9.05 -2.47 -3.40
C SER A 151 -9.01 -3.39 -4.62
N GLU A 152 -7.85 -3.52 -5.24
CA GLU A 152 -7.65 -4.41 -6.37
C GLU A 152 -6.25 -5.02 -6.37
N GLN A 153 -6.11 -6.21 -6.95
CA GLN A 153 -4.80 -6.81 -7.19
C GLN A 153 -4.17 -6.18 -8.43
N GLY A 154 -3.14 -5.36 -8.24
CA GLY A 154 -2.43 -4.69 -9.33
C GLY A 154 -1.50 -5.62 -10.10
N VAL A 155 -0.76 -6.46 -9.37
CA VAL A 155 0.11 -7.52 -9.89
C VAL A 155 -0.05 -8.77 -9.03
N PRO A 156 0.15 -9.98 -9.58
CA PRO A 156 0.11 -11.20 -8.78
C PRO A 156 1.04 -11.12 -7.57
N ALA A 157 0.55 -11.54 -6.41
CA ALA A 157 1.40 -11.73 -5.25
C ALA A 157 2.43 -12.83 -5.52
N ALA A 158 3.62 -12.70 -4.95
CA ALA A 158 4.60 -13.77 -4.99
C ALA A 158 4.10 -14.99 -4.21
N GLU A 159 4.45 -16.20 -4.66
CA GLU A 159 4.07 -17.44 -3.99
C GLU A 159 4.58 -17.50 -2.54
N GLU A 160 5.77 -16.94 -2.31
CA GLU A 160 6.36 -16.82 -0.99
C GLU A 160 6.49 -15.35 -0.58
N PRO A 161 5.76 -14.89 0.46
CA PRO A 161 5.95 -13.55 1.01
C PRO A 161 7.36 -13.40 1.60
N ALA A 162 7.98 -12.27 1.36
CA ALA A 162 9.32 -11.99 1.85
C ALA A 162 9.31 -10.78 2.79
N ASN A 163 9.25 -11.01 4.07
CA ASN A 163 9.34 -9.93 5.06
C ASN A 163 10.79 -9.54 5.30
N CYS A 164 11.06 -8.24 5.31
CA CYS A 164 12.38 -7.74 5.66
C CYS A 164 12.63 -7.92 7.17
N ILE A 165 13.58 -8.78 7.54
CA ILE A 165 13.93 -8.98 8.94
C ILE A 165 14.42 -7.68 9.61
N PHE A 166 15.05 -6.77 8.88
CA PHE A 166 15.50 -5.49 9.41
C PHE A 166 14.35 -4.57 9.85
N GLU A 167 13.16 -4.73 9.30
CA GLU A 167 11.98 -4.02 9.81
C GLU A 167 11.69 -4.44 11.24
N GLN A 168 11.69 -5.73 11.53
CA GLN A 168 11.43 -6.23 12.89
C GLN A 168 12.59 -5.96 13.85
N VAL A 169 13.84 -6.15 13.41
CA VAL A 169 15.02 -6.04 14.29
C VAL A 169 15.40 -4.58 14.56
N TYR A 170 15.24 -3.69 13.58
CA TYR A 170 15.85 -2.36 13.66
C TYR A 170 14.91 -1.20 13.28
N PHE A 171 14.22 -1.25 12.14
CA PHE A 171 13.51 -0.08 11.62
C PHE A 171 12.18 0.20 12.32
N ALA A 172 11.34 -0.82 12.50
CA ALA A 172 10.01 -0.64 13.05
C ALA A 172 10.05 -0.19 14.52
N ARG A 173 9.08 0.60 14.93
CA ARG A 173 8.92 0.99 16.33
C ARG A 173 8.51 -0.23 17.17
N PRO A 174 8.98 -0.33 18.44
CA PRO A 174 8.65 -1.45 19.32
C PRO A 174 7.14 -1.61 19.57
N ASP A 175 6.41 -0.51 19.58
CA ASP A 175 4.96 -0.44 19.80
C ASP A 175 4.13 -0.81 18.56
N SER A 176 4.77 -1.02 17.41
CA SER A 176 4.09 -1.45 16.18
C SER A 176 3.76 -2.94 16.20
N ILE A 177 2.66 -3.26 15.48
CA ILE A 177 2.28 -4.64 15.14
C ILE A 177 2.60 -4.85 13.65
N MET A 178 3.33 -5.91 13.33
CA MET A 178 3.68 -6.29 11.96
C MET A 178 3.33 -7.75 11.73
N ASN A 179 2.57 -8.03 10.67
CA ASN A 179 2.13 -9.39 10.34
C ASN A 179 1.46 -10.10 11.55
N GLY A 180 0.64 -9.35 12.30
CA GLY A 180 -0.06 -9.85 13.48
C GLY A 180 0.78 -10.07 14.74
N LYS A 181 2.07 -9.69 14.73
CA LYS A 181 2.97 -9.85 15.87
C LYS A 181 3.49 -8.50 16.36
N SER A 182 3.57 -8.34 17.68
CA SER A 182 4.23 -7.17 18.30
C SER A 182 5.72 -7.18 17.97
N VAL A 183 6.23 -6.06 17.48
CA VAL A 183 7.67 -5.87 17.22
C VAL A 183 8.48 -6.02 18.50
N TYR A 184 7.95 -5.50 19.64
CA TYR A 184 8.58 -5.68 20.95
C TYR A 184 8.71 -7.16 21.31
N ALA A 185 7.64 -7.93 21.19
CA ALA A 185 7.67 -9.37 21.50
C ALA A 185 8.65 -10.12 20.60
N CYS A 186 8.66 -9.83 19.29
CA CYS A 186 9.63 -10.44 18.38
C CYS A 186 11.08 -10.14 18.78
N ARG A 187 11.39 -8.91 19.19
CA ARG A 187 12.74 -8.53 19.64
C ARG A 187 13.11 -9.19 20.96
N TYR A 188 12.15 -9.30 21.89
CA TYR A 188 12.35 -9.99 23.16
C TYR A 188 12.68 -11.48 22.96
N ASP A 189 12.00 -12.14 22.02
CA ASP A 189 12.24 -13.56 21.70
C ASP A 189 13.58 -13.81 20.98
N MET A 190 14.16 -12.79 20.34
CA MET A 190 15.43 -12.87 19.63
C MET A 190 16.66 -12.59 20.53
N GLY A 191 16.49 -12.00 21.70
CA GLY A 191 17.56 -11.61 22.64
C GLY A 191 17.66 -12.47 23.85
#